data_1fc937c756708cdc52fd34a46f15c5a2
#
_entry.id   1fc937c756708cdc52fd34a46f15c5a2
#
_cell.length_a   1.000
_cell.length_b   1.000
_cell.length_c   1.000
_cell.angle_alpha   90.00
_cell.angle_beta   90.00
_cell.angle_gamma   90.00
#
_symmetry.space_group_name_H-M   'P 1'
#
loop_
_entity.id
_entity.type
_entity.pdbx_description
1 polymer ?
#
loop_
_entity_poly.entity_id
_entity_poly.type
_entity_poly.pdbx_seq_one_letter_code
_entity_poly.pdbx_strand_id
1 'polypeptide(L)'
;MKILVTGFDPFGGEPINPAIESVKRLPDNIAGAEIIKLEMPTVRNKSLEKIVKAINEHNPDVILSIGQAGGRFDISIERVGINLDDFRIPDNEGNQTIDEPIFPDGENAYLVKLPVKAMVQNVQKNNIPASVSYTAGTFVCNHVLYGVLYLIEKKYKGKKSGFIHIPFLPEQVVDKRNTPSMELSTIVKGLTAAIEAIVKNDEDIKEVGGTVC
;
A
#
# COMPACT_ATOMS: atom_id res chain seq x y z
N MET A 1 -12.58 4.29 -15.08
CA MET A 1 -11.98 3.54 -13.96
C MET A 1 -12.03 4.39 -12.72
N LYS A 2 -12.39 3.79 -11.57
CA LYS A 2 -12.32 4.43 -10.24
C LYS A 2 -11.27 3.73 -9.40
N ILE A 3 -10.39 4.47 -8.77
CA ILE A 3 -9.34 3.94 -7.89
C ILE A 3 -9.51 4.52 -6.50
N LEU A 4 -9.80 3.64 -5.52
CA LEU A 4 -9.77 4.01 -4.11
C LEU A 4 -8.32 3.95 -3.63
N VAL A 5 -7.75 5.10 -3.30
CA VAL A 5 -6.39 5.21 -2.75
C VAL A 5 -6.50 5.51 -1.26
N THR A 6 -5.92 4.63 -0.43
CA THR A 6 -6.01 4.74 1.02
C THR A 6 -4.64 5.05 1.62
N GLY A 7 -4.62 5.82 2.71
CA GLY A 7 -3.42 6.11 3.50
C GLY A 7 -3.73 5.99 4.99
N PHE A 8 -2.76 5.49 5.76
CA PHE A 8 -2.90 5.35 7.21
C PHE A 8 -2.70 6.68 7.95
N ASP A 9 -3.41 6.83 9.05
CA ASP A 9 -3.19 7.90 10.03
C ASP A 9 -1.81 7.77 10.71
N PRO A 10 -1.34 8.78 11.46
CA PRO A 10 -0.12 8.70 12.26
C PRO A 10 -0.16 7.55 13.28
N PHE A 11 0.99 6.87 13.48
CA PHE A 11 1.12 5.75 14.40
C PHE A 11 2.52 5.71 15.03
N GLY A 12 2.70 4.89 16.07
CA GLY A 12 4.01 4.67 16.70
C GLY A 12 4.63 5.92 17.33
N GLY A 13 3.80 6.90 17.72
CA GLY A 13 4.25 8.17 18.30
C GLY A 13 4.72 9.23 17.29
N GLU A 14 4.70 8.93 15.99
CA GLU A 14 5.01 9.91 14.95
C GLU A 14 3.86 10.93 14.80
N PRO A 15 4.15 12.24 14.63
CA PRO A 15 3.12 13.26 14.48
C PRO A 15 2.48 13.28 13.09
N ILE A 16 3.14 12.68 12.10
CA ILE A 16 2.70 12.63 10.69
C ILE A 16 2.86 11.21 10.14
N ASN A 17 2.09 10.90 9.10
CA ASN A 17 2.27 9.67 8.31
C ASN A 17 2.38 10.06 6.82
N PRO A 18 3.54 9.81 6.16
CA PRO A 18 3.73 10.11 4.75
C PRO A 18 2.69 9.46 3.84
N ALA A 19 2.09 8.34 4.25
CA ALA A 19 1.07 7.66 3.46
C ALA A 19 -0.15 8.55 3.25
N ILE A 20 -0.80 9.01 4.33
CA ILE A 20 -1.97 9.88 4.18
C ILE A 20 -1.59 11.27 3.63
N GLU A 21 -0.42 11.78 3.99
CA GLU A 21 0.02 13.09 3.48
C GLU A 21 0.24 13.06 1.96
N SER A 22 0.74 11.96 1.42
CA SER A 22 0.88 11.78 -0.03
C SER A 22 -0.47 11.56 -0.72
N VAL A 23 -1.35 10.73 -0.13
CA VAL A 23 -2.70 10.49 -0.68
C VAL A 23 -3.51 11.77 -0.79
N LYS A 24 -3.48 12.63 0.24
CA LYS A 24 -4.16 13.94 0.21
C LYS A 24 -3.72 14.83 -0.95
N ARG A 25 -2.45 14.71 -1.40
CA ARG A 25 -1.84 15.54 -2.47
C ARG A 25 -1.93 14.93 -3.86
N LEU A 26 -2.41 13.69 -4.02
CA LEU A 26 -2.64 13.13 -5.34
C LEU A 26 -3.67 13.98 -6.12
N PRO A 27 -3.54 14.10 -7.46
CA PRO A 27 -4.62 14.66 -8.29
C PRO A 27 -5.90 13.84 -8.18
N ASP A 28 -7.06 14.48 -8.33
CA ASP A 28 -8.37 13.79 -8.31
C ASP A 28 -8.65 12.99 -9.60
N ASN A 29 -7.82 13.21 -10.64
CA ASN A 29 -7.82 12.42 -11.87
C ASN A 29 -6.38 12.11 -12.29
N ILE A 30 -6.09 10.84 -12.57
CA ILE A 30 -4.78 10.38 -13.06
C ILE A 30 -5.00 9.50 -14.28
N ALA A 31 -4.47 9.91 -15.43
CA ALA A 31 -4.58 9.20 -16.71
C ALA A 31 -6.04 8.80 -17.09
N GLY A 32 -7.01 9.61 -16.68
CA GLY A 32 -8.44 9.37 -16.93
C GLY A 32 -9.15 8.54 -15.83
N ALA A 33 -8.45 8.06 -14.82
CA ALA A 33 -9.07 7.41 -13.67
C ALA A 33 -9.44 8.44 -12.59
N GLU A 34 -10.64 8.33 -12.04
CA GLU A 34 -11.11 9.05 -10.86
C GLU A 34 -10.41 8.50 -9.60
N ILE A 35 -9.81 9.38 -8.79
CA ILE A 35 -9.11 9.03 -7.57
C ILE A 35 -9.96 9.39 -6.35
N ILE A 36 -10.36 8.36 -5.61
CA ILE A 36 -11.09 8.49 -4.35
C ILE A 36 -10.08 8.32 -3.23
N LYS A 37 -9.93 9.34 -2.38
CA LYS A 37 -8.95 9.39 -1.30
C LYS A 37 -9.59 9.01 0.02
N LEU A 38 -8.95 8.12 0.77
CA LEU A 38 -9.45 7.65 2.06
C LEU A 38 -8.33 7.61 3.10
N GLU A 39 -8.51 8.33 4.19
CA GLU A 39 -7.71 8.13 5.40
C GLU A 39 -8.26 6.95 6.18
N MET A 40 -7.41 6.02 6.63
CA MET A 40 -7.81 4.87 7.44
C MET A 40 -6.99 4.78 8.73
N PRO A 41 -7.57 4.26 9.83
CA PRO A 41 -6.85 4.11 11.08
C PRO A 41 -5.79 3.02 10.98
N THR A 42 -4.65 3.21 11.65
CA THR A 42 -3.65 2.16 11.85
C THR A 42 -4.12 1.23 12.99
N VAL A 43 -5.24 0.55 12.72
CA VAL A 43 -5.91 -0.37 13.64
C VAL A 43 -6.36 -1.59 12.86
N ARG A 44 -6.02 -2.80 13.35
CA ARG A 44 -6.24 -4.10 12.73
C ARG A 44 -7.56 -4.16 11.93
N ASN A 45 -8.66 -4.56 12.50
CA ASN A 45 -9.92 -4.78 11.78
C ASN A 45 -10.58 -3.47 11.29
N LYS A 46 -10.45 -2.38 12.02
CA LYS A 46 -11.09 -1.10 11.68
C LYS A 46 -10.60 -0.50 10.35
N SER A 47 -9.34 -0.77 9.97
CA SER A 47 -8.83 -0.39 8.65
C SER A 47 -9.58 -1.10 7.53
N LEU A 48 -9.79 -2.42 7.65
CA LEU A 48 -10.56 -3.20 6.68
C LEU A 48 -12.04 -2.80 6.64
N GLU A 49 -12.68 -2.59 7.81
CA GLU A 49 -14.07 -2.14 7.90
C GLU A 49 -14.28 -0.83 7.15
N LYS A 50 -13.35 0.13 7.32
CA LYS A 50 -13.39 1.42 6.63
C LYS A 50 -13.24 1.27 5.11
N ILE A 51 -12.33 0.41 4.67
CA ILE A 51 -12.16 0.09 3.24
C ILE A 51 -13.43 -0.58 2.68
N VAL A 52 -14.00 -1.56 3.38
CA VAL A 52 -15.24 -2.25 2.97
C VAL A 52 -16.40 -1.26 2.81
N LYS A 53 -16.54 -0.32 3.75
CA LYS A 53 -17.54 0.74 3.66
C LYS A 53 -17.33 1.58 2.39
N ALA A 54 -16.10 2.02 2.12
CA ALA A 54 -15.77 2.79 0.94
C ALA A 54 -15.95 2.00 -0.38
N ILE A 55 -15.65 0.70 -0.40
CA ILE A 55 -15.93 -0.17 -1.55
C ILE A 55 -17.43 -0.21 -1.86
N ASN A 56 -18.27 -0.36 -0.83
CA ASN A 56 -19.72 -0.42 -1.00
C ASN A 56 -20.31 0.93 -1.43
N GLU A 57 -19.76 2.04 -0.95
CA GLU A 57 -20.23 3.40 -1.25
C GLU A 57 -19.83 3.86 -2.65
N HIS A 58 -18.57 3.66 -3.05
CA HIS A 58 -18.00 4.23 -4.27
C HIS A 58 -17.87 3.22 -5.42
N ASN A 59 -17.95 1.93 -5.13
CA ASN A 59 -17.78 0.82 -6.07
C ASN A 59 -16.51 0.97 -6.94
N PRO A 60 -15.29 1.12 -6.35
CA PRO A 60 -14.06 1.30 -7.12
C PRO A 60 -13.70 0.03 -7.89
N ASP A 61 -12.98 0.19 -9.02
CA ASP A 61 -12.42 -0.91 -9.80
C ASP A 61 -11.14 -1.45 -9.15
N VAL A 62 -10.36 -0.54 -8.54
CA VAL A 62 -9.06 -0.83 -7.90
C VAL A 62 -9.04 -0.24 -6.50
N ILE A 63 -8.47 -1.00 -5.56
CA ILE A 63 -8.15 -0.56 -4.20
C ILE A 63 -6.62 -0.54 -4.07
N LEU A 64 -6.02 0.65 -3.90
CA LEU A 64 -4.58 0.84 -3.74
C LEU A 64 -4.30 1.43 -2.36
N SER A 65 -3.67 0.66 -1.49
CA SER A 65 -3.30 1.12 -0.15
C SER A 65 -1.85 1.58 -0.11
N ILE A 66 -1.62 2.68 0.60
CA ILE A 66 -0.29 3.27 0.79
C ILE A 66 0.07 3.18 2.26
N GLY A 67 1.28 2.69 2.57
CA GLY A 67 1.80 2.58 3.92
C GLY A 67 3.23 3.12 4.04
N GLN A 68 3.60 3.55 5.25
CA GLN A 68 4.97 3.93 5.59
C GLN A 68 5.78 2.69 5.94
N ALA A 69 6.96 2.53 5.34
CA ALA A 69 7.94 1.51 5.73
C ALA A 69 9.27 2.18 6.10
N GLY A 70 9.44 2.46 7.38
CA GLY A 70 10.69 3.04 7.91
C GLY A 70 11.89 2.13 7.59
N GLY A 71 12.99 2.75 7.12
CA GLY A 71 14.21 2.05 6.73
C GLY A 71 14.29 1.65 5.26
N ARG A 72 13.20 1.70 4.51
CA ARG A 72 13.24 1.55 3.05
C ARG A 72 13.66 2.87 2.40
N PHE A 73 14.40 2.78 1.31
CA PHE A 73 14.93 3.96 0.58
C PHE A 73 14.17 4.24 -0.72
N ASP A 74 13.30 3.32 -1.16
CA ASP A 74 12.59 3.38 -2.42
C ASP A 74 11.07 3.26 -2.25
N ILE A 75 10.34 3.47 -3.34
CA ILE A 75 8.91 3.14 -3.44
C ILE A 75 8.79 1.65 -3.72
N SER A 76 8.33 0.88 -2.75
CA SER A 76 8.25 -0.57 -2.82
C SER A 76 6.84 -1.01 -3.19
N ILE A 77 6.68 -1.66 -4.34
CA ILE A 77 5.39 -2.20 -4.81
C ILE A 77 5.24 -3.63 -4.31
N GLU A 78 4.29 -3.88 -3.41
CA GLU A 78 4.11 -5.17 -2.78
C GLU A 78 3.51 -6.20 -3.75
N ARG A 79 4.12 -7.40 -3.79
CA ARG A 79 3.70 -8.50 -4.67
C ARG A 79 2.75 -9.47 -4.01
N VAL A 80 2.79 -9.61 -2.68
CA VAL A 80 2.10 -10.66 -1.94
C VAL A 80 1.65 -10.18 -0.57
N GLY A 81 0.45 -10.56 -0.16
CA GLY A 81 -0.04 -10.51 1.22
C GLY A 81 -0.08 -11.92 1.79
N ILE A 82 0.37 -12.09 3.04
CA ILE A 82 0.40 -13.36 3.75
C ILE A 82 -0.65 -13.41 4.86
N ASN A 83 -1.20 -14.59 5.15
CA ASN A 83 -2.24 -14.79 6.17
C ASN A 83 -1.66 -14.84 7.59
N LEU A 84 -1.03 -13.76 8.00
CA LEU A 84 -0.34 -13.68 9.30
C LEU A 84 -0.42 -12.27 9.87
N ASP A 85 -0.93 -12.16 11.09
CA ASP A 85 -0.74 -11.02 11.98
C ASP A 85 0.25 -11.40 13.09
N ASP A 86 1.42 -10.74 13.11
CA ASP A 86 2.43 -10.87 14.16
C ASP A 86 3.01 -9.48 14.42
N PHE A 87 2.41 -8.78 15.39
CA PHE A 87 2.62 -7.36 15.62
C PHE A 87 3.77 -7.11 16.58
N ARG A 88 4.88 -6.56 16.06
CA ARG A 88 6.02 -6.18 16.90
C ARG A 88 5.70 -5.05 17.89
N ILE A 89 4.76 -4.17 17.55
CA ILE A 89 4.26 -3.07 18.38
C ILE A 89 2.72 -3.11 18.39
N PRO A 90 2.06 -2.57 19.42
CA PRO A 90 0.60 -2.43 19.38
C PRO A 90 0.17 -1.46 18.27
N ASP A 91 -1.03 -1.67 17.76
CA ASP A 91 -1.71 -0.72 16.88
C ASP A 91 -2.20 0.52 17.67
N ASN A 92 -2.85 1.48 17.00
CA ASN A 92 -3.30 2.72 17.65
C ASN A 92 -4.39 2.53 18.72
N GLU A 93 -4.96 1.32 18.85
CA GLU A 93 -5.92 0.99 19.91
C GLU A 93 -5.36 0.00 20.95
N GLY A 94 -4.06 -0.29 20.86
CA GLY A 94 -3.37 -1.18 21.82
C GLY A 94 -3.50 -2.67 21.48
N ASN A 95 -4.04 -3.04 20.30
CA ASN A 95 -4.10 -4.44 19.90
C ASN A 95 -2.70 -4.89 19.45
N GLN A 96 -2.21 -5.97 20.05
CA GLN A 96 -0.93 -6.59 19.69
C GLN A 96 -1.15 -8.08 19.47
N THR A 97 -1.49 -8.43 18.24
CA THR A 97 -1.72 -9.82 17.81
C THR A 97 -0.36 -10.50 17.60
N ILE A 98 -0.25 -11.75 18.02
CA ILE A 98 0.98 -12.54 17.91
C ILE A 98 0.64 -13.86 17.23
N ASP A 99 1.26 -14.09 16.06
CA ASP A 99 1.24 -15.36 15.32
C ASP A 99 -0.18 -15.89 15.02
N GLU A 100 -1.10 -14.99 14.63
CA GLU A 100 -2.49 -15.34 14.31
C GLU A 100 -2.78 -15.21 12.80
N PRO A 101 -3.64 -16.09 12.25
CA PRO A 101 -4.14 -15.89 10.89
C PRO A 101 -5.07 -14.66 10.82
N ILE A 102 -4.99 -13.93 9.71
CA ILE A 102 -5.90 -12.79 9.45
C ILE A 102 -7.32 -13.29 9.20
N PHE A 103 -7.45 -14.33 8.35
CA PHE A 103 -8.70 -15.07 8.11
C PHE A 103 -8.45 -16.57 8.21
N PRO A 104 -9.06 -17.26 9.18
CA PRO A 104 -8.84 -18.71 9.40
C PRO A 104 -9.18 -19.60 8.20
N ASP A 105 -10.10 -19.16 7.33
CA ASP A 105 -10.53 -19.88 6.12
C ASP A 105 -9.85 -19.33 4.84
N GLY A 106 -8.88 -18.46 4.98
CA GLY A 106 -8.11 -17.87 3.87
C GLY A 106 -6.92 -18.73 3.47
N GLU A 107 -6.44 -18.56 2.24
CA GLU A 107 -5.19 -19.18 1.78
C GLU A 107 -3.99 -18.63 2.54
N ASN A 108 -2.86 -19.34 2.52
CA ASN A 108 -1.64 -18.87 3.18
C ASN A 108 -1.14 -17.52 2.63
N ALA A 109 -1.39 -17.25 1.34
CA ALA A 109 -1.01 -16.00 0.70
C ALA A 109 -1.86 -15.72 -0.54
N TYR A 110 -2.01 -14.42 -0.87
CA TYR A 110 -2.59 -13.97 -2.13
C TYR A 110 -1.60 -13.09 -2.88
N LEU A 111 -1.42 -13.38 -4.18
CA LEU A 111 -0.63 -12.53 -5.07
C LEU A 111 -1.46 -11.34 -5.55
N VAL A 112 -0.81 -10.16 -5.57
CA VAL A 112 -1.36 -8.94 -6.17
C VAL A 112 -1.53 -9.13 -7.68
N LYS A 113 -2.71 -8.80 -8.20
CA LYS A 113 -3.07 -8.90 -9.63
C LYS A 113 -2.91 -7.55 -10.37
N LEU A 114 -2.37 -6.50 -9.72
CA LEU A 114 -1.99 -5.28 -10.41
C LEU A 114 -0.70 -5.48 -11.22
N PRO A 115 -0.42 -4.62 -12.22
CA PRO A 115 0.78 -4.72 -13.05
C PRO A 115 2.02 -4.20 -12.30
N VAL A 116 2.45 -4.91 -11.25
CA VAL A 116 3.47 -4.45 -10.28
C VAL A 116 4.81 -4.11 -10.94
N LYS A 117 5.23 -4.85 -11.97
CA LYS A 117 6.48 -4.57 -12.69
C LYS A 117 6.35 -3.35 -13.59
N ALA A 118 5.22 -3.18 -14.26
CA ALA A 118 4.95 -1.98 -15.03
C ALA A 118 4.87 -0.74 -14.13
N MET A 119 4.31 -0.87 -12.90
CA MET A 119 4.30 0.19 -11.89
C MET A 119 5.73 0.59 -11.52
N VAL A 120 6.58 -0.37 -11.14
CA VAL A 120 8.00 -0.13 -10.83
C VAL A 120 8.70 0.56 -11.99
N GLN A 121 8.57 0.03 -13.20
CA GLN A 121 9.21 0.60 -14.39
C GLN A 121 8.76 2.05 -14.65
N ASN A 122 7.46 2.34 -14.48
CA ASN A 122 6.96 3.71 -14.71
C ASN A 122 7.46 4.70 -13.64
N VAL A 123 7.59 4.26 -12.37
CA VAL A 123 8.21 5.07 -11.31
C VAL A 123 9.68 5.34 -11.63
N GLN A 124 10.44 4.31 -12.03
CA GLN A 124 11.86 4.44 -12.39
C GLN A 124 12.09 5.33 -13.61
N LYS A 125 11.21 5.30 -14.63
CA LYS A 125 11.23 6.22 -15.77
C LYS A 125 11.08 7.70 -15.38
N ASN A 126 10.52 7.96 -14.20
CA ASN A 126 10.43 9.29 -13.60
C ASN A 126 11.64 9.66 -12.72
N ASN A 127 12.73 8.89 -12.79
CA ASN A 127 13.97 9.03 -12.01
C ASN A 127 13.73 8.91 -10.49
N ILE A 128 12.79 8.05 -10.07
CA ILE A 128 12.48 7.77 -8.68
C ILE A 128 12.82 6.30 -8.41
N PRO A 129 13.59 5.99 -7.35
CA PRO A 129 13.91 4.62 -7.00
C PRO A 129 12.64 3.84 -6.63
N ALA A 130 12.48 2.66 -7.21
CA ALA A 130 11.37 1.77 -6.94
C ALA A 130 11.76 0.30 -7.17
N SER A 131 11.14 -0.60 -6.43
CA SER A 131 11.34 -2.05 -6.53
C SER A 131 10.07 -2.84 -6.30
N VAL A 132 10.08 -4.13 -6.70
CA VAL A 132 9.08 -5.10 -6.28
C VAL A 132 9.45 -5.61 -4.89
N SER A 133 8.50 -5.56 -3.96
CA SER A 133 8.67 -6.12 -2.63
C SER A 133 7.88 -7.44 -2.49
N TYR A 134 8.48 -8.40 -1.81
CA TYR A 134 7.89 -9.72 -1.55
C TYR A 134 7.46 -9.89 -0.09
N THR A 135 7.40 -8.80 0.68
CA THR A 135 6.86 -8.80 2.03
C THR A 135 6.38 -7.43 2.47
N ALA A 136 5.13 -7.35 2.84
CA ALA A 136 4.55 -6.16 3.49
C ALA A 136 4.75 -6.17 5.03
N GLY A 137 5.57 -7.09 5.53
CA GLY A 137 5.71 -7.36 6.96
C GLY A 137 4.54 -8.18 7.51
N THR A 138 4.26 -8.03 8.80
CA THR A 138 3.20 -8.77 9.53
C THR A 138 2.34 -7.86 10.40
N PHE A 139 2.46 -6.54 10.23
CA PHE A 139 1.69 -5.52 10.93
C PHE A 139 0.42 -5.12 10.12
N VAL A 140 -0.22 -4.04 10.49
CA VAL A 140 -1.49 -3.56 9.89
C VAL A 140 -1.39 -3.38 8.36
N CYS A 141 -0.21 -3.10 7.82
CA CYS A 141 -0.02 -3.01 6.35
C CYS A 141 -0.30 -4.34 5.65
N ASN A 142 0.28 -5.44 6.15
CA ASN A 142 0.01 -6.78 5.62
C ASN A 142 -1.43 -7.20 5.90
N HIS A 143 -1.96 -6.90 7.08
CA HIS A 143 -3.36 -7.14 7.43
C HIS A 143 -4.31 -6.55 6.38
N VAL A 144 -4.08 -5.29 5.99
CA VAL A 144 -4.88 -4.60 4.96
C VAL A 144 -4.65 -5.20 3.58
N LEU A 145 -3.39 -5.41 3.17
CA LEU A 145 -3.09 -5.99 1.86
C LEU A 145 -3.74 -7.36 1.70
N TYR A 146 -3.47 -8.26 2.64
CA TYR A 146 -4.03 -9.61 2.61
C TYR A 146 -5.56 -9.59 2.72
N GLY A 147 -6.09 -8.82 3.67
CA GLY A 147 -7.52 -8.74 3.94
C GLY A 147 -8.33 -8.25 2.74
N VAL A 148 -7.84 -7.22 2.03
CA VAL A 148 -8.52 -6.74 0.82
C VAL A 148 -8.45 -7.77 -0.31
N LEU A 149 -7.29 -8.43 -0.50
CA LEU A 149 -7.15 -9.51 -1.50
C LEU A 149 -8.10 -10.69 -1.21
N TYR A 150 -8.19 -11.13 0.04
CA TYR A 150 -9.13 -12.14 0.50
C TYR A 150 -10.59 -11.74 0.20
N LEU A 151 -10.98 -10.52 0.55
CA LEU A 151 -12.34 -10.01 0.30
C LEU A 151 -12.67 -9.92 -1.19
N ILE A 152 -11.70 -9.58 -2.04
CA ILE A 152 -11.87 -9.57 -3.49
C ILE A 152 -12.12 -10.99 -4.00
N GLU A 153 -11.34 -11.98 -3.54
CA GLU A 153 -11.51 -13.37 -3.95
C GLU A 153 -12.87 -13.94 -3.53
N LYS A 154 -13.32 -13.64 -2.31
CA LYS A 154 -14.56 -14.18 -1.74
C LYS A 154 -15.82 -13.39 -2.14
N LYS A 155 -15.76 -12.06 -2.14
CA LYS A 155 -16.97 -11.20 -2.19
C LYS A 155 -16.97 -10.19 -3.33
N TYR A 156 -15.84 -9.59 -3.65
CA TYR A 156 -15.78 -8.46 -4.60
C TYR A 156 -15.10 -8.85 -5.92
N LYS A 157 -15.51 -9.98 -6.49
CA LYS A 157 -14.94 -10.53 -7.74
C LYS A 157 -14.86 -9.49 -8.86
N GLY A 158 -13.76 -9.50 -9.61
CA GLY A 158 -13.50 -8.57 -10.70
C GLY A 158 -12.79 -7.28 -10.29
N LYS A 159 -12.73 -6.95 -9.01
CA LYS A 159 -11.89 -5.84 -8.52
C LYS A 159 -10.42 -6.27 -8.40
N LYS A 160 -9.52 -5.28 -8.45
CA LYS A 160 -8.08 -5.51 -8.21
C LYS A 160 -7.63 -4.76 -6.96
N SER A 161 -6.60 -5.25 -6.28
CA SER A 161 -5.99 -4.55 -5.15
C SER A 161 -4.48 -4.67 -5.17
N GLY A 162 -3.82 -3.71 -4.52
CA GLY A 162 -2.39 -3.72 -4.27
C GLY A 162 -2.01 -2.79 -3.13
N PHE A 163 -0.72 -2.77 -2.82
CA PHE A 163 -0.15 -2.00 -1.74
C PHE A 163 1.20 -1.43 -2.16
N ILE A 164 1.46 -0.19 -1.76
CA ILE A 164 2.74 0.48 -1.96
C ILE A 164 3.27 0.94 -0.62
N HIS A 165 4.49 0.56 -0.29
CA HIS A 165 5.23 1.15 0.81
C HIS A 165 6.10 2.30 0.33
N ILE A 166 6.15 3.36 1.14
CA ILE A 166 6.94 4.56 0.92
C ILE A 166 7.85 4.85 2.10
N PRO A 167 9.01 5.51 1.88
CA PRO A 167 9.94 5.88 2.95
C PRO A 167 9.35 6.91 3.92
N PHE A 168 10.11 7.17 4.99
CA PHE A 168 9.92 8.36 5.83
C PHE A 168 10.05 9.65 5.05
N LEU A 169 9.43 10.73 5.53
CA LEU A 169 9.74 12.09 5.10
C LEU A 169 11.04 12.60 5.74
N PRO A 170 11.73 13.57 5.12
CA PRO A 170 12.96 14.12 5.70
C PRO A 170 12.80 14.62 7.13
N GLU A 171 11.70 15.28 7.46
CA GLU A 171 11.42 15.80 8.80
C GLU A 171 11.25 14.71 9.87
N GLN A 172 10.92 13.48 9.48
CA GLN A 172 10.80 12.35 10.41
C GLN A 172 12.15 11.73 10.80
N VAL A 173 13.23 12.07 10.09
CA VAL A 173 14.54 11.41 10.25
C VAL A 173 15.68 12.35 10.62
N VAL A 174 15.37 13.60 10.94
CA VAL A 174 16.40 14.62 11.29
C VAL A 174 17.36 14.13 12.35
N ASP A 175 16.90 13.38 13.34
CA ASP A 175 17.67 12.79 14.46
C ASP A 175 17.87 11.29 14.33
N LYS A 176 17.42 10.65 13.25
CA LYS A 176 17.56 9.20 13.04
C LYS A 176 18.76 8.92 12.14
N ARG A 177 19.88 8.50 12.74
CA ARG A 177 21.11 8.18 11.97
C ARG A 177 20.86 7.03 10.98
N ASN A 178 21.47 7.14 9.79
CA ASN A 178 21.43 6.12 8.74
C ASN A 178 20.00 5.68 8.35
N THR A 179 19.03 6.58 8.47
CA THR A 179 17.64 6.31 8.13
C THR A 179 17.31 7.02 6.81
N PRO A 180 16.97 6.28 5.76
CA PRO A 180 16.60 6.88 4.48
C PRO A 180 15.26 7.61 4.57
N SER A 181 15.10 8.61 3.72
CA SER A 181 13.87 9.38 3.57
C SER A 181 13.66 9.80 2.12
N MET A 182 12.44 10.20 1.79
CA MET A 182 12.09 10.71 0.47
C MET A 182 11.19 11.94 0.62
N GLU A 183 11.48 12.99 -0.16
CA GLU A 183 10.67 14.21 -0.19
C GLU A 183 9.23 13.90 -0.61
N LEU A 184 8.26 14.52 0.07
CA LEU A 184 6.83 14.27 -0.16
C LEU A 184 6.40 14.51 -1.61
N SER A 185 6.92 15.55 -2.24
CA SER A 185 6.67 15.85 -3.66
C SER A 185 7.17 14.73 -4.59
N THR A 186 8.32 14.11 -4.26
CA THR A 186 8.88 12.97 -4.97
C THR A 186 8.01 11.71 -4.78
N ILE A 187 7.53 11.49 -3.55
CA ILE A 187 6.59 10.40 -3.27
C ILE A 187 5.31 10.55 -4.09
N VAL A 188 4.70 11.74 -4.06
CA VAL A 188 3.46 12.02 -4.82
C VAL A 188 3.66 11.81 -6.32
N LYS A 189 4.80 12.26 -6.88
CA LYS A 189 5.16 12.03 -8.29
C LYS A 189 5.29 10.52 -8.58
N GLY A 190 5.95 9.77 -7.69
CA GLY A 190 6.12 8.33 -7.85
C GLY A 190 4.80 7.56 -7.75
N LEU A 191 3.94 7.90 -6.79
CA LEU A 191 2.61 7.31 -6.66
C LEU A 191 1.73 7.62 -7.89
N THR A 192 1.80 8.85 -8.41
CA THR A 192 1.11 9.22 -9.65
C THR A 192 1.57 8.35 -10.81
N ALA A 193 2.88 8.17 -10.98
CA ALA A 193 3.44 7.30 -12.03
C ALA A 193 3.01 5.83 -11.85
N ALA A 194 2.98 5.31 -10.61
CA ALA A 194 2.51 3.96 -10.33
C ALA A 194 1.02 3.79 -10.71
N ILE A 195 0.18 4.77 -10.36
CA ILE A 195 -1.25 4.77 -10.70
C ILE A 195 -1.46 4.87 -12.23
N GLU A 196 -0.69 5.70 -12.92
CA GLU A 196 -0.72 5.73 -14.40
C GLU A 196 -0.44 4.37 -15.02
N ALA A 197 0.52 3.61 -14.47
CA ALA A 197 0.81 2.27 -14.96
C ALA A 197 -0.36 1.31 -14.73
N ILE A 198 -1.08 1.41 -13.60
CA ILE A 198 -2.30 0.63 -13.35
C ILE A 198 -3.36 0.92 -14.42
N VAL A 199 -3.55 2.19 -14.76
CA VAL A 199 -4.57 2.60 -15.75
C VAL A 199 -4.22 2.16 -17.17
N LYS A 200 -2.92 2.16 -17.51
CA LYS A 200 -2.43 1.88 -18.87
C LYS A 200 -2.19 0.40 -19.16
N ASN A 201 -2.17 -0.46 -18.15
CA ASN A 201 -1.82 -1.88 -18.31
C ASN A 201 -2.85 -2.79 -17.62
N ASP A 202 -3.62 -3.53 -18.40
CA ASP A 202 -4.55 -4.54 -17.87
C ASP A 202 -3.82 -5.75 -17.28
N GLU A 203 -2.68 -6.11 -17.86
CA GLU A 203 -1.78 -7.19 -17.44
C GLU A 203 -0.37 -6.67 -17.16
N ASP A 204 0.38 -7.41 -16.35
CA ASP A 204 1.75 -7.04 -16.02
C ASP A 204 2.73 -7.36 -17.17
N ILE A 205 3.80 -6.61 -17.26
CA ILE A 205 4.86 -6.84 -18.22
C ILE A 205 5.73 -8.05 -17.82
N LYS A 206 6.29 -8.74 -18.81
CA LYS A 206 7.25 -9.84 -18.59
C LYS A 206 8.67 -9.28 -18.52
N GLU A 207 9.11 -8.95 -17.33
CA GLU A 207 10.43 -8.38 -17.08
C GLU A 207 11.04 -8.99 -15.80
N VAL A 208 12.37 -8.94 -15.68
CA VAL A 208 13.05 -9.39 -14.46
C VAL A 208 12.71 -8.43 -13.32
N GLY A 209 12.27 -8.96 -12.19
CA GLY A 209 11.89 -8.16 -11.01
C GLY A 209 12.02 -8.96 -9.72
N GLY A 210 12.75 -10.09 -9.76
CA GLY A 210 13.07 -10.88 -8.59
C GLY A 210 14.21 -10.27 -7.78
N THR A 211 14.34 -10.69 -6.52
CA THR A 211 15.45 -10.34 -5.63
C THR A 211 16.43 -11.50 -5.51
N VAL A 212 17.70 -11.16 -5.31
CA VAL A 212 18.76 -12.10 -4.91
C VAL A 212 19.08 -11.79 -3.45
N CYS A 213 19.10 -12.80 -2.59
CA CYS A 213 19.42 -12.67 -1.17
C CYS A 213 20.93 -12.70 -0.95
#